data_405336ba12f29512520935bd64fce1eb
#
_entry.id   405336ba12f29512520935bd64fce1eb
#
_cell.length_a   1.000
_cell.length_b   1.000
_cell.length_c   1.000
_cell.angle_alpha   90.00
_cell.angle_beta   90.00
_cell.angle_gamma   90.00
#
_symmetry.space_group_name_H-M   'P 1'
#
loop_
_entity.id
_entity.type
_entity.pdbx_description
1 polymer ?
#
loop_
_entity_poly.entity_id
_entity_poly.type
_entity_poly.pdbx_seq_one_letter_code
_entity_poly.pdbx_strand_id
1 'polypeptide(L)'
;MTDPHYLRLLAREYPNADAVASEIINLNAILCLPKGTEYFFSDLHGESEAFGYLLNSASGITRDKIEWLFQKSVSLREREELANLVYAPEQVLSQKDTGDDSYCEWCEITIYRLVQVCKTVASKYTRSKVRKKMPEALFNR
;
A
#
# COMPACT_ATOMS: atom_id res chain seq x y z
N MET A 1 40.13 -3.92 0.67
CA MET A 1 40.63 -5.22 0.15
C MET A 1 39.51 -6.24 0.35
N THR A 2 39.05 -6.89 -0.71
CA THR A 2 37.97 -7.88 -0.59
C THR A 2 38.55 -9.20 -0.09
N ASP A 3 37.93 -9.81 0.91
CA ASP A 3 38.39 -11.05 1.53
C ASP A 3 38.46 -12.17 0.48
N PRO A 4 39.62 -12.87 0.31
CA PRO A 4 39.75 -13.96 -0.63
C PRO A 4 38.79 -15.13 -0.38
N HIS A 5 38.41 -15.35 0.88
CA HIS A 5 37.43 -16.36 1.25
C HIS A 5 36.01 -16.03 0.67
N TYR A 6 35.63 -14.77 0.80
CA TYR A 6 34.36 -14.27 0.23
C TYR A 6 34.34 -14.42 -1.30
N LEU A 7 35.42 -14.09 -1.98
CA LEU A 7 35.52 -14.26 -3.43
C LEU A 7 35.41 -15.73 -3.87
N ARG A 8 35.95 -16.68 -3.08
CA ARG A 8 35.78 -18.11 -3.36
C ARG A 8 34.35 -18.59 -3.19
N LEU A 9 33.58 -18.04 -2.25
CA LEU A 9 32.17 -18.34 -2.09
C LEU A 9 31.36 -17.82 -3.28
N LEU A 10 31.60 -16.58 -3.70
CA LEU A 10 30.98 -16.02 -4.88
C LEU A 10 31.30 -16.79 -6.16
N ALA A 11 32.53 -17.24 -6.34
CA ALA A 11 32.94 -18.03 -7.50
C ALA A 11 32.26 -19.42 -7.59
N ARG A 12 31.75 -19.95 -6.47
CA ARG A 12 30.94 -21.18 -6.47
C ARG A 12 29.51 -20.90 -6.94
N GLU A 13 28.97 -19.77 -6.58
CA GLU A 13 27.62 -19.36 -6.95
C GLU A 13 27.57 -18.82 -8.38
N TYR A 14 28.59 -18.08 -8.79
CA TYR A 14 28.73 -17.47 -10.11
C TYR A 14 29.99 -18.00 -10.83
N PRO A 15 29.93 -19.19 -11.42
CA PRO A 15 31.14 -19.89 -11.90
C PRO A 15 31.75 -19.32 -13.17
N ASN A 16 31.09 -18.42 -13.87
CA ASN A 16 31.55 -17.78 -15.10
C ASN A 16 31.04 -16.36 -15.25
N ALA A 17 31.62 -15.61 -16.21
CA ALA A 17 31.28 -14.23 -16.46
C ALA A 17 29.81 -14.00 -16.85
N ASP A 18 29.20 -14.94 -17.57
CA ASP A 18 27.81 -14.85 -17.99
C ASP A 18 26.85 -14.97 -16.80
N ALA A 19 27.15 -15.86 -15.84
CA ALA A 19 26.41 -15.97 -14.60
C ALA A 19 26.50 -14.69 -13.77
N VAL A 20 27.68 -14.08 -13.67
CA VAL A 20 27.88 -12.79 -12.98
C VAL A 20 27.10 -11.68 -13.69
N ALA A 21 27.16 -11.60 -15.02
CA ALA A 21 26.46 -10.58 -15.78
C ALA A 21 24.94 -10.70 -15.63
N SER A 22 24.40 -11.94 -15.66
CA SER A 22 22.99 -12.22 -15.46
C SER A 22 22.52 -11.78 -14.08
N GLU A 23 23.31 -12.04 -13.03
CA GLU A 23 22.98 -11.64 -11.66
C GLU A 23 23.06 -10.11 -11.49
N ILE A 24 24.04 -9.44 -12.09
CA ILE A 24 24.11 -7.98 -12.10
C ILE A 24 22.85 -7.37 -12.73
N ILE A 25 22.38 -7.91 -13.85
CA ILE A 25 21.15 -7.47 -14.51
C ILE A 25 19.93 -7.71 -13.60
N ASN A 26 19.84 -8.89 -12.98
CA ASN A 26 18.78 -9.22 -12.03
C ASN A 26 18.76 -8.26 -10.82
N LEU A 27 19.89 -8.03 -10.19
CA LEU A 27 20.03 -7.11 -9.06
C LEU A 27 19.70 -5.66 -9.46
N ASN A 28 20.13 -5.20 -10.61
CA ASN A 28 19.74 -3.89 -11.13
C ASN A 28 18.23 -3.78 -11.37
N ALA A 29 17.60 -4.83 -11.90
CA ALA A 29 16.14 -4.87 -12.06
C ALA A 29 15.43 -4.81 -10.69
N ILE A 30 15.95 -5.52 -9.67
CA ILE A 30 15.42 -5.47 -8.31
C ILE A 30 15.56 -4.08 -7.69
N LEU A 31 16.70 -3.41 -7.90
CA LEU A 31 16.93 -2.05 -7.43
C LEU A 31 15.99 -1.02 -8.08
N CYS A 32 15.58 -1.27 -9.32
CA CYS A 32 14.63 -0.42 -10.03
C CYS A 32 13.16 -0.73 -9.70
N LEU A 33 12.85 -1.83 -8.98
CA LEU A 33 11.49 -2.12 -8.53
C LEU A 33 11.05 -1.06 -7.51
N PRO A 34 9.80 -0.56 -7.63
CA PRO A 34 9.25 0.31 -6.61
C PRO A 34 9.21 -0.44 -5.29
N LYS A 35 10.06 -0.05 -4.36
CA LYS A 35 10.03 -0.57 -2.99
C LYS A 35 8.88 0.09 -2.24
N GLY A 36 8.21 -0.70 -1.40
CA GLY A 36 7.32 -0.17 -0.38
C GLY A 36 8.13 0.65 0.64
N THR A 37 7.46 1.54 1.34
CA THR A 37 8.06 2.24 2.47
C THR A 37 8.23 1.25 3.63
N GLU A 38 9.42 1.19 4.21
CA GLU A 38 9.73 0.40 5.39
C GLU A 38 9.73 1.33 6.60
N TYR A 39 9.01 0.95 7.66
CA TYR A 39 8.96 1.69 8.91
C TYR A 39 9.52 0.83 10.03
N PHE A 40 10.37 1.44 10.85
CA PHE A 40 10.94 0.83 12.05
C PHE A 40 10.26 1.44 13.26
N PHE A 41 9.68 0.60 14.09
CA PHE A 41 9.03 1.01 15.33
C PHE A 41 9.80 0.48 16.52
N SER A 42 9.97 1.32 17.55
CA SER A 42 10.40 0.93 18.88
C SER A 42 9.36 1.42 19.89
N ASP A 43 9.35 0.86 21.08
CA ASP A 43 8.53 1.35 22.21
C ASP A 43 7.02 1.47 21.92
N LEU A 44 6.39 0.36 21.57
CA LEU A 44 4.95 0.33 21.34
C LEU A 44 4.10 0.48 22.61
N HIS A 45 4.68 0.23 23.79
CA HIS A 45 4.07 0.39 25.13
C HIS A 45 2.67 -0.23 25.29
N GLY A 46 2.32 -1.23 24.46
CA GLY A 46 1.01 -1.88 24.50
C GLY A 46 -0.13 -1.08 23.83
N GLU A 47 0.17 0.02 23.15
CA GLU A 47 -0.78 0.87 22.41
C GLU A 47 -1.24 0.19 21.12
N SER A 48 -2.10 -0.83 21.23
CA SER A 48 -2.53 -1.68 20.11
C SER A 48 -3.30 -0.89 19.04
N GLU A 49 -4.14 0.06 19.44
CA GLU A 49 -4.93 0.87 18.50
C GLU A 49 -4.04 1.82 17.68
N ALA A 50 -3.13 2.53 18.36
CA ALA A 50 -2.18 3.41 17.70
C ALA A 50 -1.26 2.62 16.76
N PHE A 51 -0.82 1.43 17.16
CA PHE A 51 -0.02 0.56 16.32
C PHE A 51 -0.80 0.05 15.10
N GLY A 52 -2.07 -0.36 15.29
CA GLY A 52 -2.96 -0.76 14.21
C GLY A 52 -3.16 0.37 13.18
N TYR A 53 -3.38 1.58 13.65
CA TYR A 53 -3.47 2.76 12.78
C TYR A 53 -2.18 3.00 11.99
N LEU A 54 -1.02 2.90 12.65
CA LEU A 54 0.29 3.05 12.01
C LEU A 54 0.54 1.96 10.95
N LEU A 55 0.18 0.70 11.23
CA LEU A 55 0.29 -0.38 10.25
C LEU A 55 -0.55 -0.10 8.99
N ASN A 56 -1.76 0.40 9.15
CA ASN A 56 -2.66 0.68 8.05
C ASN A 56 -2.27 1.95 7.27
N SER A 57 -1.74 2.97 7.96
CA SER A 57 -1.40 4.27 7.38
C SER A 57 0.07 4.44 7.02
N ALA A 58 0.93 3.49 7.38
CA ALA A 58 2.39 3.61 7.45
C ALA A 58 3.06 4.28 6.23
N SER A 59 2.57 4.04 5.01
CA SER A 59 3.18 4.66 3.82
C SER A 59 2.66 6.06 3.50
N GLY A 60 1.53 6.48 4.07
CA GLY A 60 0.84 7.72 3.70
C GLY A 60 0.36 7.80 2.25
N ILE A 61 0.76 6.83 1.42
CA ILE A 61 0.51 6.85 -0.05
C ILE A 61 -0.98 6.95 -0.38
N THR A 62 -1.85 6.31 0.39
CA THR A 62 -3.30 6.37 0.14
C THR A 62 -3.81 7.79 0.39
N ARG A 63 -3.35 8.45 1.47
CA ARG A 63 -3.69 9.85 1.77
C ARG A 63 -3.20 10.79 0.67
N ASP A 64 -1.95 10.61 0.21
CA ASP A 64 -1.39 11.41 -0.89
C ASP A 64 -2.19 11.24 -2.18
N LYS A 65 -2.66 10.02 -2.46
CA LYS A 65 -3.49 9.74 -3.63
C LYS A 65 -4.90 10.34 -3.51
N ILE A 66 -5.50 10.31 -2.33
CA ILE A 66 -6.78 10.98 -2.05
C ILE A 66 -6.62 12.49 -2.25
N GLU A 67 -5.56 13.07 -1.71
CA GLU A 67 -5.25 14.49 -1.87
C GLU A 67 -5.08 14.85 -3.35
N TRP A 68 -4.25 14.11 -4.08
CA TRP A 68 -4.01 14.35 -5.49
C TRP A 68 -5.28 14.22 -6.36
N LEU A 69 -6.14 13.24 -6.06
CA LEU A 69 -7.39 13.01 -6.82
C LEU A 69 -8.43 14.09 -6.57
N PHE A 70 -8.58 14.52 -5.32
CA PHE A 70 -9.78 15.23 -4.88
C PHE A 70 -9.52 16.65 -4.36
N GLN A 71 -8.28 17.16 -4.34
CA GLN A 71 -7.93 18.48 -3.82
C GLN A 71 -8.77 19.64 -4.43
N LYS A 72 -9.22 19.48 -5.68
CA LYS A 72 -9.99 20.52 -6.40
C LYS A 72 -11.50 20.37 -6.30
N SER A 73 -12.00 19.20 -5.89
CA SER A 73 -13.43 18.85 -5.98
C SER A 73 -14.06 18.44 -4.66
N VAL A 74 -13.25 18.13 -3.64
CA VAL A 74 -13.72 17.63 -2.35
C VAL A 74 -13.07 18.45 -1.24
N SER A 75 -13.83 18.79 -0.21
CA SER A 75 -13.33 19.55 0.94
C SER A 75 -12.21 18.80 1.69
N LEU A 76 -11.35 19.54 2.40
CA LEU A 76 -10.28 18.94 3.22
C LEU A 76 -10.85 17.94 4.23
N ARG A 77 -11.92 18.32 4.92
CA ARG A 77 -12.59 17.47 5.91
C ARG A 77 -13.04 16.13 5.32
N GLU A 78 -13.68 16.13 4.16
CA GLU A 78 -14.14 14.90 3.49
C GLU A 78 -12.98 14.04 2.99
N ARG A 79 -11.87 14.66 2.56
CA ARG A 79 -10.65 13.93 2.17
C ARG A 79 -10.00 13.25 3.37
N GLU A 80 -9.96 13.92 4.51
CA GLU A 80 -9.46 13.35 5.77
C GLU A 80 -10.37 12.22 6.26
N GLU A 81 -11.68 12.39 6.19
CA GLU A 81 -12.65 11.35 6.53
C GLU A 81 -12.47 10.12 5.64
N LEU A 82 -12.30 10.31 4.32
CA LEU A 82 -12.06 9.23 3.38
C LEU A 82 -10.74 8.49 3.67
N ALA A 83 -9.67 9.20 4.02
CA ALA A 83 -8.41 8.59 4.42
C ALA A 83 -8.56 7.80 5.73
N ASN A 84 -9.24 8.36 6.71
CA ASN A 84 -9.50 7.68 7.98
C ASN A 84 -10.38 6.45 7.80
N LEU A 85 -11.35 6.49 6.88
CA LEU A 85 -12.15 5.31 6.54
C LEU A 85 -11.30 4.17 5.97
N VAL A 86 -10.25 4.47 5.21
CA VAL A 86 -9.31 3.45 4.71
C VAL A 86 -8.41 2.92 5.83
N TYR A 87 -7.98 3.77 6.74
CA TYR A 87 -7.00 3.41 7.78
C TYR A 87 -7.63 2.78 9.02
N ALA A 88 -8.81 3.25 9.42
CA ALA A 88 -9.52 2.83 10.62
C ALA A 88 -11.04 2.75 10.33
N PRO A 89 -11.50 1.83 9.46
CA PRO A 89 -12.89 1.77 9.00
C PRO A 89 -13.88 1.60 10.14
N GLU A 90 -13.56 0.79 11.13
CA GLU A 90 -14.46 0.52 12.27
C GLU A 90 -14.74 1.81 13.07
N GLN A 91 -13.73 2.64 13.29
CA GLN A 91 -13.88 3.90 14.02
C GLN A 91 -14.77 4.89 13.27
N VAL A 92 -14.60 5.00 11.95
CA VAL A 92 -15.40 5.92 11.13
C VAL A 92 -16.85 5.42 11.02
N LEU A 93 -17.03 4.13 10.77
CA LEU A 93 -18.37 3.54 10.60
C LEU A 93 -19.17 3.54 11.90
N SER A 94 -18.54 3.36 13.05
CA SER A 94 -19.22 3.41 14.35
C SER A 94 -19.79 4.80 14.71
N GLN A 95 -19.29 5.86 14.07
CA GLN A 95 -19.75 7.22 14.26
C GLN A 95 -20.89 7.63 13.32
N LYS A 96 -21.24 6.75 12.35
CA LYS A 96 -22.31 7.03 11.39
C LYS A 96 -23.64 6.54 11.91
N ASP A 97 -24.66 7.39 11.79
CA ASP A 97 -26.04 6.99 12.05
C ASP A 97 -26.63 6.31 10.81
N THR A 98 -26.81 5.01 10.91
CA THR A 98 -27.38 4.20 9.80
C THR A 98 -28.86 4.44 9.57
N GLY A 99 -29.55 5.11 10.49
CA GLY A 99 -30.96 5.46 10.39
C GLY A 99 -31.23 6.80 9.68
N ASP A 100 -30.18 7.57 9.40
CA ASP A 100 -30.29 8.84 8.69
C ASP A 100 -30.48 8.61 7.18
N ASP A 101 -31.45 9.31 6.58
CA ASP A 101 -31.69 9.26 5.13
C ASP A 101 -30.46 9.65 4.31
N SER A 102 -29.60 10.51 4.86
CA SER A 102 -28.34 10.91 4.22
C SER A 102 -27.28 9.80 4.19
N TYR A 103 -27.45 8.74 4.99
CA TYR A 103 -26.46 7.66 5.07
C TYR A 103 -26.31 6.90 3.75
N CYS A 104 -27.41 6.65 3.04
CA CYS A 104 -27.36 5.97 1.74
C CYS A 104 -26.61 6.80 0.71
N GLU A 105 -26.88 8.11 0.65
CA GLU A 105 -26.16 9.02 -0.25
C GLU A 105 -24.66 9.10 0.10
N TRP A 106 -24.34 9.19 1.38
CA TRP A 106 -22.97 9.14 1.84
C TRP A 106 -22.25 7.84 1.43
N CYS A 107 -22.93 6.68 1.53
CA CYS A 107 -22.38 5.40 1.10
C CYS A 107 -22.08 5.38 -0.41
N GLU A 108 -22.99 5.84 -1.24
CA GLU A 108 -22.84 5.87 -2.70
C GLU A 108 -21.65 6.73 -3.10
N ILE A 109 -21.56 7.96 -2.57
CA ILE A 109 -20.47 8.89 -2.83
C ILE A 109 -19.14 8.31 -2.35
N THR A 110 -19.14 7.71 -1.16
CA THR A 110 -17.93 7.14 -0.55
C THR A 110 -17.43 5.95 -1.35
N ILE A 111 -18.30 5.03 -1.76
CA ILE A 111 -17.94 3.89 -2.60
C ILE A 111 -17.38 4.37 -3.94
N TYR A 112 -18.00 5.35 -4.58
CA TYR A 112 -17.49 5.93 -5.82
C TYR A 112 -16.07 6.48 -5.63
N ARG A 113 -15.83 7.25 -4.57
CA ARG A 113 -14.52 7.82 -4.25
C ARG A 113 -13.49 6.72 -3.97
N LEU A 114 -13.85 5.70 -3.20
CA LEU A 114 -12.97 4.55 -2.92
C LEU A 114 -12.58 3.80 -4.20
N VAL A 115 -13.51 3.61 -5.13
CA VAL A 115 -13.21 3.00 -6.44
C VAL A 115 -12.18 3.84 -7.22
N GLN A 116 -12.28 5.17 -7.21
CA GLN A 116 -11.30 6.04 -7.85
C GLN A 116 -9.91 5.93 -7.20
N VAL A 117 -9.86 5.90 -5.88
CA VAL A 117 -8.61 5.68 -5.13
C VAL A 117 -8.01 4.33 -5.49
N CYS A 118 -8.80 3.25 -5.44
CA CYS A 118 -8.35 1.90 -5.81
C CYS A 118 -7.79 1.85 -7.24
N LYS A 119 -8.47 2.43 -8.22
CA LYS A 119 -8.00 2.51 -9.61
C LYS A 119 -6.64 3.22 -9.68
N THR A 120 -6.49 4.33 -8.98
CA THR A 120 -5.26 5.12 -8.98
C THR A 120 -4.11 4.40 -8.31
N VAL A 121 -4.35 3.77 -7.16
CA VAL A 121 -3.33 2.99 -6.44
C VAL A 121 -2.94 1.75 -7.24
N ALA A 122 -3.91 1.08 -7.85
CA ALA A 122 -3.70 -0.15 -8.60
C ALA A 122 -3.04 0.08 -9.98
N SER A 123 -3.10 1.30 -10.53
CA SER A 123 -2.64 1.61 -11.90
C SER A 123 -1.17 1.27 -12.17
N LYS A 124 -0.33 1.29 -11.14
CA LYS A 124 1.10 0.93 -11.22
C LYS A 124 1.37 -0.57 -11.16
N TYR A 125 0.36 -1.40 -10.92
CA TYR A 125 0.51 -2.84 -10.78
C TYR A 125 -0.09 -3.59 -11.97
N THR A 126 0.49 -4.75 -12.30
CA THR A 126 -0.10 -5.64 -13.30
C THR A 126 -1.40 -6.26 -12.79
N ARG A 127 -2.31 -6.63 -13.70
CA ARG A 127 -3.56 -7.33 -13.37
C ARG A 127 -3.32 -8.54 -12.47
N SER A 128 -2.30 -9.33 -12.75
CA SER A 128 -1.94 -10.51 -11.96
C SER A 128 -1.61 -10.16 -10.50
N LYS A 129 -0.83 -9.09 -10.28
CA LYS A 129 -0.49 -8.63 -8.92
C LYS A 129 -1.71 -8.11 -8.16
N VAL A 130 -2.56 -7.33 -8.83
CA VAL A 130 -3.81 -6.83 -8.23
C VAL A 130 -4.71 -8.01 -7.85
N ARG A 131 -4.92 -8.96 -8.79
CA ARG A 131 -5.76 -10.13 -8.56
C ARG A 131 -5.32 -10.97 -7.36
N LYS A 132 -4.01 -11.19 -7.19
CA LYS A 132 -3.46 -11.95 -6.05
C LYS A 132 -3.72 -11.31 -4.68
N LYS A 133 -4.02 -10.01 -4.65
CA LYS A 133 -4.27 -9.24 -3.41
C LYS A 133 -5.75 -8.98 -3.15
N MET A 134 -6.60 -9.26 -4.13
CA MET A 134 -8.05 -9.10 -3.93
C MET A 134 -8.61 -10.27 -3.12
N PRO A 135 -9.57 -10.02 -2.22
CA PRO A 135 -10.29 -11.07 -1.53
C PRO A 135 -11.02 -12.00 -2.51
N GLU A 136 -10.98 -13.31 -2.25
CA GLU A 136 -11.62 -14.34 -3.14
C GLU A 136 -13.12 -14.10 -3.33
N ALA A 137 -13.80 -13.58 -2.32
CA ALA A 137 -15.22 -13.26 -2.38
C ALA A 137 -15.60 -12.26 -3.50
N LEU A 138 -14.63 -11.49 -4.01
CA LEU A 138 -14.87 -10.54 -5.11
C LEU A 138 -14.69 -11.15 -6.51
N PHE A 139 -14.23 -12.42 -6.60
CA PHE A 139 -14.04 -13.09 -7.89
C PHE A 139 -15.24 -13.93 -8.34
N ASN A 140 -16.16 -14.23 -7.46
CA ASN A 140 -17.29 -15.15 -7.69
C ASN A 140 -18.60 -14.41 -7.99
N ARG A 141 -18.55 -13.20 -8.52
CA ARG A 141 -19.72 -12.44 -8.99
C ARG A 141 -19.58 -12.08 -10.46
#